data_d1d37a8a031fe47b952166d04e251699
#
_entry.id   d1d37a8a031fe47b952166d04e251699
#
_cell.length_a   1.000
_cell.length_b   1.000
_cell.length_c   1.000
_cell.angle_alpha   90.00
_cell.angle_beta   90.00
_cell.angle_gamma   90.00
#
_symmetry.space_group_name_H-M   'P 1'
#
loop_
_entity.id
_entity.type
_entity.pdbx_description
1 polymer ?
#
loop_
_entity_poly.entity_id
_entity_poly.type
_entity_poly.pdbx_seq_one_letter_code
_entity_poly.pdbx_strand_id
1 'polypeptide(L)'
;LYVKDLITGEVIDTKIKNTSGGSAWSTNSKNFFYVYKNPTTLRSEKIFRHDTDFPHSEDPLVFHEKDETFSISVSESKSLEYIFINSYSTLTSEVRFIKSDEPLSEFQLIQKRTTGLEYSVNQFEDHFYIVNNKDNSFNCKISKVSITDPSYKNWVDIMEHRESVLIEDLNIFKDYWVVTEREQGLTKLRVQSWDGSENYFIPVEGETYDIYTGLNPSFNTIKLRYGFTSLKTPSSVLEFDMLDQNNKLLKQTDVLDNNLGREQYSEIGVVAV
;
A
#
# COMPACT_ATOMS: atom_id res chain seq x y z
N LEU A 1 -0.38 -3.18 -22.08
CA LEU A 1 0.90 -3.06 -21.35
C LEU A 1 2.04 -3.17 -22.35
N TYR A 2 3.11 -2.39 -22.12
CA TYR A 2 4.34 -2.40 -22.91
C TYR A 2 5.52 -2.46 -21.95
N VAL A 3 6.59 -3.13 -22.34
CA VAL A 3 7.88 -3.09 -21.66
C VAL A 3 8.83 -2.23 -22.48
N LYS A 4 9.50 -1.30 -21.81
CA LYS A 4 10.50 -0.42 -22.40
C LYS A 4 11.83 -0.59 -21.68
N ASP A 5 12.88 -0.86 -22.44
CA ASP A 5 14.25 -0.79 -21.92
C ASP A 5 14.60 0.69 -21.68
N LEU A 6 14.95 1.02 -20.44
CA LEU A 6 15.25 2.41 -20.05
C LEU A 6 16.67 2.85 -20.46
N ILE A 7 17.56 1.92 -20.81
CA ILE A 7 18.91 2.20 -21.27
C ILE A 7 18.94 2.48 -22.76
N THR A 8 18.31 1.58 -23.54
CA THR A 8 18.29 1.72 -25.02
C THR A 8 17.13 2.57 -25.50
N GLY A 9 16.07 2.71 -24.70
CA GLY A 9 14.83 3.37 -25.07
C GLY A 9 13.94 2.53 -25.99
N GLU A 10 14.32 1.30 -26.31
CA GLU A 10 13.55 0.38 -27.15
C GLU A 10 12.30 -0.13 -26.42
N VAL A 11 11.20 -0.23 -27.14
CA VAL A 11 9.98 -0.87 -26.66
C VAL A 11 10.04 -2.33 -27.07
N ILE A 12 10.12 -3.21 -26.09
CA ILE A 12 10.00 -4.65 -26.30
C ILE A 12 8.54 -4.93 -26.68
N ASP A 13 8.32 -5.64 -27.80
CA ASP A 13 6.96 -5.90 -28.30
C ASP A 13 6.22 -6.86 -27.36
N THR A 14 5.65 -6.31 -26.35
CA THR A 14 4.83 -7.05 -25.40
C THR A 14 3.35 -6.77 -25.54
N LYS A 15 2.91 -5.80 -26.28
CA LYS A 15 1.51 -5.35 -26.55
C LYS A 15 0.38 -6.18 -25.92
N ILE A 16 0.55 -6.44 -24.61
CA ILE A 16 -0.40 -7.25 -23.84
C ILE A 16 -1.67 -6.42 -23.65
N LYS A 17 -2.78 -6.97 -24.13
CA LYS A 17 -4.10 -6.32 -24.07
C LYS A 17 -4.88 -6.75 -22.84
N ASN A 18 -5.93 -5.99 -22.53
CA ASN A 18 -6.88 -6.30 -21.46
C ASN A 18 -6.18 -6.45 -20.10
N THR A 19 -5.21 -5.59 -19.83
CA THR A 19 -4.57 -5.51 -18.51
C THR A 19 -5.24 -4.46 -17.65
N SER A 20 -5.35 -4.72 -16.34
CA SER A 20 -5.60 -3.67 -15.36
C SER A 20 -4.28 -2.97 -14.98
N GLY A 21 -4.36 -1.85 -14.30
CA GLY A 21 -3.16 -1.21 -13.75
C GLY A 21 -2.49 -2.11 -12.72
N GLY A 22 -1.17 -2.01 -12.63
CA GLY A 22 -0.36 -2.78 -11.68
C GLY A 22 0.35 -3.97 -12.34
N SER A 23 1.62 -4.06 -12.04
CA SER A 23 2.50 -5.17 -12.37
C SER A 23 3.50 -5.33 -11.23
N ALA A 24 4.08 -6.51 -11.09
CA ALA A 24 5.12 -6.79 -10.11
C ALA A 24 6.29 -7.49 -10.81
N TRP A 25 7.48 -6.93 -10.66
CA TRP A 25 8.69 -7.45 -11.27
C TRP A 25 9.43 -8.40 -10.32
N SER A 26 9.99 -9.46 -10.89
CA SER A 26 10.98 -10.25 -10.19
C SER A 26 12.35 -9.55 -10.18
N THR A 27 13.19 -9.88 -9.21
CA THR A 27 14.53 -9.30 -9.06
C THR A 27 15.46 -9.61 -10.22
N ASN A 28 15.17 -10.63 -11.03
CA ASN A 28 15.94 -10.99 -12.22
C ASN A 28 15.71 -10.02 -13.40
N SER A 29 14.77 -9.07 -13.30
CA SER A 29 14.37 -8.11 -14.34
C SER A 29 13.91 -8.75 -15.67
N LYS A 30 13.62 -10.05 -15.67
CA LYS A 30 13.13 -10.80 -16.84
C LYS A 30 11.67 -11.19 -16.71
N ASN A 31 11.26 -11.55 -15.51
CA ASN A 31 9.90 -11.98 -15.24
C ASN A 31 9.10 -10.87 -14.55
N PHE A 32 7.89 -10.66 -15.01
CA PHE A 32 6.93 -9.83 -14.29
C PHE A 32 5.54 -10.46 -14.33
N PHE A 33 4.75 -10.10 -13.32
CA PHE A 33 3.37 -10.54 -13.18
C PHE A 33 2.45 -9.38 -13.54
N TYR A 34 1.37 -9.68 -14.26
CA TYR A 34 0.37 -8.70 -14.64
C TYR A 34 -1.04 -9.26 -14.48
N VAL A 35 -1.99 -8.36 -14.31
CA VAL A 35 -3.39 -8.70 -14.11
C VAL A 35 -4.15 -8.59 -15.42
N TYR A 36 -4.82 -9.66 -15.80
CA TYR A 36 -5.76 -9.67 -16.91
C TYR A 36 -7.14 -9.22 -16.42
N LYS A 37 -7.71 -8.30 -17.15
CA LYS A 37 -9.04 -7.74 -16.95
C LYS A 37 -9.99 -8.33 -18.00
N ASN A 38 -11.07 -8.95 -17.55
CA ASN A 38 -12.09 -9.49 -18.45
C ASN A 38 -12.70 -8.35 -19.27
N PRO A 39 -12.72 -8.43 -20.62
CA PRO A 39 -13.18 -7.32 -21.45
C PRO A 39 -14.69 -7.10 -21.40
N THR A 40 -15.46 -8.08 -20.92
CA THR A 40 -16.93 -7.99 -20.81
C THR A 40 -17.36 -7.52 -19.42
N THR A 41 -16.87 -8.18 -18.38
CA THR A 41 -17.24 -7.87 -16.99
C THR A 41 -16.38 -6.77 -16.37
N LEU A 42 -15.26 -6.45 -17.00
CA LEU A 42 -14.23 -5.53 -16.52
C LEU A 42 -13.60 -5.93 -15.19
N ARG A 43 -13.84 -7.17 -14.73
CA ARG A 43 -13.26 -7.72 -13.51
C ARG A 43 -11.81 -8.11 -13.72
N SER A 44 -10.96 -7.81 -12.76
CA SER A 44 -9.59 -8.31 -12.65
C SER A 44 -9.65 -9.71 -12.06
N GLU A 45 -9.38 -10.74 -12.88
CA GLU A 45 -9.68 -12.13 -12.50
C GLU A 45 -8.54 -13.13 -12.72
N LYS A 46 -7.51 -12.77 -13.50
CA LYS A 46 -6.39 -13.68 -13.78
C LYS A 46 -5.06 -12.95 -13.63
N ILE A 47 -4.06 -13.67 -13.17
CA ILE A 47 -2.68 -13.21 -13.17
C ILE A 47 -1.85 -14.12 -14.04
N PHE A 48 -1.11 -13.50 -14.94
CA PHE A 48 -0.15 -14.16 -15.82
C PHE A 48 1.26 -13.74 -15.42
N ARG A 49 2.23 -14.60 -15.70
CA ARG A 49 3.65 -14.28 -15.65
C ARG A 49 4.17 -14.11 -17.05
N HIS A 50 4.79 -12.98 -17.34
CA HIS A 50 5.51 -12.74 -18.58
C HIS A 50 7.00 -12.94 -18.38
N ASP A 51 7.66 -13.58 -19.36
CA ASP A 51 9.11 -13.62 -19.47
C ASP A 51 9.51 -12.80 -20.69
N THR A 52 10.32 -11.76 -20.50
CA THR A 52 10.70 -10.81 -21.55
C THR A 52 11.47 -11.42 -22.72
N ASP A 53 11.98 -12.62 -22.56
CA ASP A 53 12.68 -13.35 -23.64
C ASP A 53 11.69 -14.13 -24.56
N PHE A 54 10.39 -14.20 -24.24
CA PHE A 54 9.37 -14.96 -24.95
C PHE A 54 8.16 -14.10 -25.34
N PRO A 55 7.40 -14.50 -26.39
CA PRO A 55 6.19 -13.77 -26.76
C PRO A 55 5.09 -13.96 -25.70
N HIS A 56 4.33 -12.90 -25.43
CA HIS A 56 3.25 -12.90 -24.42
C HIS A 56 2.12 -13.92 -24.69
N SER A 57 2.03 -14.47 -25.90
CA SER A 57 1.09 -15.56 -26.22
C SER A 57 1.39 -16.86 -25.49
N GLU A 58 2.60 -16.99 -24.96
CA GLU A 58 3.07 -18.17 -24.22
C GLU A 58 3.04 -17.94 -22.70
N ASP A 59 2.54 -16.80 -22.22
CA ASP A 59 2.50 -16.47 -20.81
C ASP A 59 1.69 -17.48 -20.00
N PRO A 60 2.27 -18.13 -18.99
CA PRO A 60 1.54 -19.04 -18.15
C PRO A 60 0.55 -18.29 -17.24
N LEU A 61 -0.65 -18.85 -17.12
CA LEU A 61 -1.61 -18.45 -16.12
C LEU A 61 -1.13 -18.94 -14.74
N VAL A 62 -0.83 -18.02 -13.83
CA VAL A 62 -0.35 -18.36 -12.48
C VAL A 62 -1.44 -18.32 -11.41
N PHE A 63 -2.49 -17.53 -11.62
CA PHE A 63 -3.62 -17.50 -10.71
C PHE A 63 -4.92 -17.13 -11.44
N HIS A 64 -6.03 -17.79 -11.06
CA HIS A 64 -7.36 -17.47 -11.55
C HIS A 64 -8.35 -17.39 -10.39
N GLU A 65 -8.88 -16.20 -10.17
CA GLU A 65 -9.98 -15.97 -9.24
C GLU A 65 -11.31 -16.34 -9.88
N LYS A 66 -11.86 -17.47 -9.44
CA LYS A 66 -13.10 -18.01 -9.99
C LYS A 66 -14.36 -17.44 -9.32
N ASP A 67 -14.21 -16.93 -8.10
CA ASP A 67 -15.32 -16.29 -7.39
C ASP A 67 -15.54 -14.90 -7.96
N GLU A 68 -16.69 -14.68 -8.57
CA GLU A 68 -17.02 -13.41 -9.24
C GLU A 68 -17.22 -12.25 -8.27
N THR A 69 -17.35 -12.52 -6.98
CA THR A 69 -17.45 -11.49 -5.93
C THR A 69 -16.09 -10.90 -5.55
N PHE A 70 -15.00 -11.53 -5.99
CA PHE A 70 -13.64 -11.09 -5.74
C PHE A 70 -13.00 -10.44 -6.97
N SER A 71 -12.20 -9.41 -6.72
CA SER A 71 -11.23 -8.86 -7.66
C SER A 71 -9.82 -9.15 -7.17
N ILE A 72 -8.86 -9.11 -8.07
CA ILE A 72 -7.46 -9.38 -7.74
C ILE A 72 -6.53 -8.25 -8.19
N SER A 73 -5.42 -8.12 -7.48
CA SER A 73 -4.29 -7.28 -7.87
C SER A 73 -2.98 -8.03 -7.62
N VAL A 74 -1.90 -7.54 -8.24
CA VAL A 74 -0.54 -7.98 -7.97
C VAL A 74 0.27 -6.77 -7.51
N SER A 75 1.14 -6.97 -6.53
CA SER A 75 2.00 -5.92 -5.97
C SER A 75 3.34 -6.50 -5.50
N GLU A 76 4.33 -5.64 -5.35
CA GLU A 76 5.61 -5.96 -4.75
C GLU A 76 5.62 -5.55 -3.28
N SER A 77 6.37 -6.27 -2.44
CA SER A 77 6.76 -5.73 -1.14
C SER A 77 7.61 -4.48 -1.36
N LYS A 78 7.59 -3.54 -0.41
CA LYS A 78 8.39 -2.33 -0.52
C LYS A 78 9.90 -2.61 -0.47
N SER A 79 10.31 -3.73 0.15
CA SER A 79 11.67 -4.25 0.12
C SER A 79 12.08 -4.81 -1.25
N LEU A 80 11.10 -5.08 -2.15
CA LEU A 80 11.24 -5.80 -3.42
C LEU A 80 11.60 -7.29 -3.27
N GLU A 81 11.53 -7.84 -2.06
CA GLU A 81 11.87 -9.24 -1.80
C GLU A 81 10.73 -10.21 -2.09
N TYR A 82 9.48 -9.71 -2.07
CA TYR A 82 8.27 -10.54 -2.25
C TYR A 82 7.30 -9.93 -3.25
N ILE A 83 6.57 -10.81 -3.91
CA ILE A 83 5.45 -10.47 -4.80
C ILE A 83 4.17 -11.04 -4.17
N PHE A 84 3.14 -10.22 -4.11
CA PHE A 84 1.84 -10.56 -3.54
C PHE A 84 0.75 -10.62 -4.59
N ILE A 85 -0.15 -11.60 -4.45
CA ILE A 85 -1.47 -11.61 -5.09
C ILE A 85 -2.48 -11.29 -4.01
N ASN A 86 -3.20 -10.19 -4.18
CA ASN A 86 -4.26 -9.76 -3.29
C ASN A 86 -5.61 -10.07 -3.93
N SER A 87 -6.43 -10.90 -3.29
CA SER A 87 -7.82 -11.16 -3.66
C SER A 87 -8.72 -10.47 -2.65
N TYR A 88 -9.65 -9.65 -3.09
CA TYR A 88 -10.50 -8.86 -2.21
C TYR A 88 -11.93 -8.73 -2.72
N SER A 89 -12.85 -8.79 -1.78
CA SER A 89 -14.26 -8.45 -1.94
C SER A 89 -14.61 -7.29 -0.97
N THR A 90 -15.90 -6.97 -0.82
CA THR A 90 -16.33 -5.87 0.06
C THR A 90 -15.92 -6.07 1.53
N LEU A 91 -15.91 -7.30 2.03
CA LEU A 91 -15.70 -7.60 3.45
C LEU A 91 -14.71 -8.76 3.69
N THR A 92 -13.94 -9.16 2.70
CA THR A 92 -13.07 -10.33 2.84
C THR A 92 -11.84 -10.20 1.97
N SER A 93 -10.69 -10.53 2.54
CA SER A 93 -9.41 -10.53 1.85
C SER A 93 -8.76 -11.92 1.87
N GLU A 94 -7.89 -12.16 0.88
CA GLU A 94 -7.00 -13.31 0.84
C GLU A 94 -5.70 -12.90 0.13
N VAL A 95 -4.56 -13.18 0.72
CA VAL A 95 -3.26 -12.81 0.16
C VAL A 95 -2.38 -14.04 -0.03
N ARG A 96 -1.75 -14.10 -1.21
CA ARG A 96 -0.71 -15.08 -1.55
C ARG A 96 0.60 -14.36 -1.83
N PHE A 97 1.71 -15.07 -1.69
CA PHE A 97 3.04 -14.52 -1.88
C PHE A 97 4.00 -15.51 -2.52
N ILE A 98 5.01 -14.98 -3.18
CA ILE A 98 6.25 -15.69 -3.56
C ILE A 98 7.44 -14.79 -3.28
N LYS A 99 8.64 -15.35 -3.24
CA LYS A 99 9.85 -14.55 -3.28
C LYS A 99 10.07 -13.97 -4.68
N SER A 100 10.52 -12.72 -4.74
CA SER A 100 10.75 -12.03 -6.02
C SER A 100 11.90 -12.63 -6.84
N ASP A 101 12.84 -13.33 -6.20
CA ASP A 101 13.95 -14.05 -6.84
C ASP A 101 13.58 -15.48 -7.29
N GLU A 102 12.39 -15.96 -6.92
CA GLU A 102 11.86 -17.27 -7.29
C GLU A 102 10.57 -17.17 -8.14
N PRO A 103 10.56 -16.45 -9.29
CA PRO A 103 9.32 -16.15 -10.03
C PRO A 103 8.63 -17.37 -10.64
N LEU A 104 9.29 -18.52 -10.67
CA LEU A 104 8.73 -19.78 -11.19
C LEU A 104 8.05 -20.62 -10.10
N SER A 105 8.19 -20.24 -8.84
CA SER A 105 7.59 -20.93 -7.70
C SER A 105 6.07 -20.74 -7.65
N GLU A 106 5.38 -21.64 -6.96
CA GLU A 106 3.94 -21.50 -6.70
C GLU A 106 3.69 -20.46 -5.60
N PHE A 107 2.65 -19.65 -5.79
CA PHE A 107 2.20 -18.68 -4.79
C PHE A 107 1.67 -19.40 -3.55
N GLN A 108 2.28 -19.12 -2.41
CA GLN A 108 1.90 -19.63 -1.09
C GLN A 108 0.79 -18.76 -0.50
N LEU A 109 -0.14 -19.41 0.20
CA LEU A 109 -1.24 -18.72 0.88
C LEU A 109 -0.80 -18.25 2.27
N ILE A 110 -1.07 -16.98 2.61
CA ILE A 110 -0.87 -16.47 3.97
C ILE A 110 -2.00 -16.95 4.87
N GLN A 111 -3.24 -16.58 4.53
CA GLN A 111 -4.43 -17.01 5.24
C GLN A 111 -5.57 -17.19 4.25
N LYS A 112 -6.26 -18.34 4.35
CA LYS A 112 -7.45 -18.61 3.55
C LYS A 112 -8.55 -17.59 3.91
N ARG A 113 -9.28 -17.15 2.88
CA ARG A 113 -10.42 -16.26 3.04
C ARG A 113 -11.42 -16.82 4.07
N THR A 114 -11.84 -15.96 4.95
CA THR A 114 -12.91 -16.20 5.94
C THR A 114 -13.83 -15.01 5.85
N THR A 115 -15.12 -15.26 5.66
CA THR A 115 -16.10 -14.17 5.54
C THR A 115 -15.99 -13.19 6.70
N GLY A 116 -15.85 -11.91 6.41
CA GLY A 116 -15.66 -10.84 7.39
C GLY A 116 -14.22 -10.61 7.85
N LEU A 117 -13.27 -11.44 7.44
CA LEU A 117 -11.84 -11.19 7.69
C LEU A 117 -11.26 -10.35 6.57
N GLU A 118 -10.91 -9.12 6.89
CA GLU A 118 -10.19 -8.18 6.04
C GLU A 118 -8.76 -8.03 6.56
N TYR A 119 -7.79 -8.14 5.67
CA TYR A 119 -6.40 -7.92 6.03
C TYR A 119 -5.56 -7.48 4.82
N SER A 120 -4.54 -6.69 5.10
CA SER A 120 -3.48 -6.32 4.16
C SER A 120 -2.12 -6.71 4.73
N VAL A 121 -1.15 -6.93 3.86
CA VAL A 121 0.15 -7.49 4.23
C VAL A 121 1.28 -6.60 3.76
N ASN A 122 2.18 -6.31 4.67
CA ASN A 122 3.49 -5.71 4.41
C ASN A 122 4.57 -6.69 4.85
N GLN A 123 5.77 -6.57 4.30
CA GLN A 123 6.91 -7.43 4.66
C GLN A 123 8.07 -6.57 5.15
N PHE A 124 8.69 -7.03 6.23
CA PHE A 124 9.95 -6.49 6.73
C PHE A 124 10.78 -7.63 7.35
N GLU A 125 12.02 -7.78 6.91
CA GLU A 125 12.90 -8.89 7.27
C GLU A 125 12.20 -10.25 7.07
N ASP A 126 12.23 -11.13 8.07
CA ASP A 126 11.64 -12.48 8.05
C ASP A 126 10.17 -12.54 8.53
N HIS A 127 9.48 -11.38 8.54
CA HIS A 127 8.12 -11.27 9.03
C HIS A 127 7.16 -10.57 8.06
N PHE A 128 5.90 -10.99 8.13
CA PHE A 128 4.77 -10.19 7.65
C PHE A 128 4.18 -9.34 8.77
N TYR A 129 3.84 -8.11 8.42
CA TYR A 129 3.13 -7.14 9.25
C TYR A 129 1.75 -6.93 8.64
N ILE A 130 0.72 -7.24 9.39
CA ILE A 130 -0.64 -7.43 8.87
C ILE A 130 -1.57 -6.45 9.57
N VAL A 131 -2.12 -5.50 8.81
CA VAL A 131 -3.28 -4.73 9.28
C VAL A 131 -4.51 -5.61 9.10
N ASN A 132 -5.28 -5.83 10.15
CA ASN A 132 -6.38 -6.78 10.11
C ASN A 132 -7.49 -6.46 11.11
N ASN A 133 -8.69 -7.01 10.86
CA ASN A 133 -9.84 -6.94 11.73
C ASN A 133 -10.13 -8.24 12.51
N LYS A 134 -9.11 -9.08 12.69
CA LYS A 134 -9.18 -10.34 13.45
C LYS A 134 -9.82 -10.14 14.82
N ASP A 135 -10.59 -11.13 15.28
CA ASP A 135 -11.23 -11.17 16.61
C ASP A 135 -12.17 -9.98 16.87
N ASN A 136 -12.95 -9.59 15.85
CA ASN A 136 -13.89 -8.46 15.89
C ASN A 136 -13.23 -7.09 16.11
N SER A 137 -11.99 -6.93 15.71
CA SER A 137 -11.26 -5.67 15.79
C SER A 137 -11.69 -4.72 14.67
N PHE A 138 -12.92 -4.19 14.74
CA PHE A 138 -13.55 -3.41 13.65
C PHE A 138 -12.75 -2.20 13.19
N ASN A 139 -11.97 -1.59 14.10
CA ASN A 139 -11.06 -0.48 13.79
C ASN A 139 -9.64 -0.96 13.45
N CYS A 140 -9.50 -2.23 13.12
CA CYS A 140 -8.25 -2.89 12.80
C CYS A 140 -7.22 -2.88 13.95
N LYS A 141 -6.22 -3.71 13.78
CA LYS A 141 -5.02 -3.83 14.60
C LYS A 141 -3.86 -4.23 13.70
N ILE A 142 -2.64 -4.20 14.21
CA ILE A 142 -1.46 -4.67 13.47
C ILE A 142 -0.90 -5.88 14.17
N SER A 143 -0.81 -6.98 13.42
CA SER A 143 -0.20 -8.22 13.88
C SER A 143 1.08 -8.50 13.12
N LYS A 144 2.00 -9.23 13.75
CA LYS A 144 3.25 -9.71 13.17
C LYS A 144 3.24 -11.25 13.12
N VAL A 145 3.81 -11.81 12.04
CA VAL A 145 3.92 -13.26 11.89
C VAL A 145 5.17 -13.62 11.09
N SER A 146 5.80 -14.77 11.41
CA SER A 146 6.92 -15.28 10.60
C SER A 146 6.47 -15.69 9.20
N ILE A 147 7.29 -15.40 8.20
CA ILE A 147 7.05 -15.79 6.79
C ILE A 147 7.05 -17.31 6.62
N THR A 148 7.78 -18.05 7.49
CA THR A 148 7.88 -19.52 7.40
C THR A 148 6.60 -20.26 7.80
N ASP A 149 5.76 -19.69 8.67
CA ASP A 149 4.41 -20.18 9.00
C ASP A 149 3.48 -18.99 9.23
N PRO A 150 2.99 -18.38 8.13
CA PRO A 150 2.21 -17.14 8.19
C PRO A 150 0.74 -17.36 8.59
N SER A 151 0.38 -18.57 8.99
CA SER A 151 -1.00 -18.92 9.30
C SER A 151 -1.59 -18.09 10.45
N TYR A 152 -2.89 -17.81 10.34
CA TYR A 152 -3.69 -16.99 11.25
C TYR A 152 -3.47 -17.25 12.75
N LYS A 153 -3.29 -18.52 13.15
CA LYS A 153 -3.06 -18.91 14.55
C LYS A 153 -1.77 -18.33 15.15
N ASN A 154 -0.80 -17.94 14.29
CA ASN A 154 0.51 -17.44 14.70
C ASN A 154 0.59 -15.92 14.65
N TRP A 155 -0.49 -15.24 14.30
CA TRP A 155 -0.52 -13.79 14.29
C TRP A 155 -0.47 -13.24 15.71
N VAL A 156 0.58 -12.49 16.03
CA VAL A 156 0.81 -11.84 17.33
C VAL A 156 0.61 -10.34 17.17
N ASP A 157 -0.29 -9.77 17.96
CA ASP A 157 -0.60 -8.35 17.89
C ASP A 157 0.55 -7.52 18.43
N ILE A 158 0.97 -6.52 17.67
CA ILE A 158 2.02 -5.54 18.01
C ILE A 158 1.46 -4.13 18.16
N MET A 159 0.30 -3.88 17.60
CA MET A 159 -0.53 -2.71 17.87
C MET A 159 -1.97 -3.19 18.05
N GLU A 160 -2.45 -3.08 19.28
CA GLU A 160 -3.77 -3.57 19.68
C GLU A 160 -4.90 -2.74 19.04
N HIS A 161 -6.06 -3.37 18.93
CA HIS A 161 -7.30 -2.69 18.56
C HIS A 161 -7.65 -1.59 19.56
N ARG A 162 -8.13 -0.47 19.06
CA ARG A 162 -8.63 0.68 19.83
C ARG A 162 -10.02 1.06 19.34
N GLU A 163 -10.98 1.15 20.22
CA GLU A 163 -12.37 1.44 19.85
C GLU A 163 -12.57 2.82 19.21
N SER A 164 -11.73 3.80 19.57
CA SER A 164 -11.83 5.18 19.08
C SER A 164 -10.87 5.50 17.93
N VAL A 165 -10.01 4.57 17.52
CA VAL A 165 -8.97 4.82 16.50
C VAL A 165 -9.00 3.73 15.45
N LEU A 166 -9.32 4.10 14.22
CA LEU A 166 -9.23 3.23 13.07
C LEU A 166 -7.79 3.22 12.51
N ILE A 167 -7.22 2.06 12.34
CA ILE A 167 -5.97 1.87 11.59
C ILE A 167 -6.34 1.65 10.12
N GLU A 168 -5.94 2.59 9.25
CA GLU A 168 -6.29 2.58 7.83
C GLU A 168 -5.19 1.95 6.97
N ASP A 169 -3.92 2.20 7.28
CA ASP A 169 -2.80 1.74 6.46
C ASP A 169 -1.51 1.63 7.27
N LEU A 170 -0.58 0.83 6.75
CA LEU A 170 0.77 0.64 7.27
C LEU A 170 1.79 0.79 6.15
N ASN A 171 2.69 1.76 6.27
CA ASN A 171 3.76 2.01 5.33
C ASN A 171 5.11 1.69 5.95
N ILE A 172 5.84 0.72 5.40
CA ILE A 172 7.09 0.20 5.96
C ILE A 172 8.30 0.85 5.29
N PHE A 173 9.30 1.22 6.09
CA PHE A 173 10.62 1.69 5.69
C PHE A 173 11.69 0.88 6.42
N LYS A 174 12.95 1.02 6.01
CA LYS A 174 14.04 0.26 6.60
C LYS A 174 14.20 0.49 8.10
N ASP A 175 14.12 1.75 8.53
CA ASP A 175 14.37 2.14 9.93
C ASP A 175 13.08 2.53 10.68
N TYR A 176 11.99 2.76 9.95
CA TYR A 176 10.70 3.23 10.47
C TYR A 176 9.51 2.47 9.88
N TRP A 177 8.40 2.56 10.55
CA TRP A 177 7.08 2.26 10.01
C TRP A 177 6.11 3.38 10.33
N VAL A 178 5.20 3.65 9.40
CA VAL A 178 4.25 4.75 9.47
C VAL A 178 2.85 4.18 9.40
N VAL A 179 2.06 4.46 10.44
CA VAL A 179 0.66 4.03 10.54
C VAL A 179 -0.23 5.22 10.23
N THR A 180 -1.16 5.02 9.31
CA THR A 180 -2.25 5.96 9.07
C THR A 180 -3.39 5.61 10.02
N GLU A 181 -3.69 6.51 10.93
CA GLU A 181 -4.73 6.38 11.95
C GLU A 181 -5.82 7.43 11.75
N ARG A 182 -7.08 7.06 11.98
CA ARG A 182 -8.19 8.02 12.02
C ARG A 182 -8.82 8.03 13.41
N GLU A 183 -8.85 9.20 14.02
CA GLU A 183 -9.44 9.44 15.34
C GLU A 183 -10.32 10.68 15.30
N GLN A 184 -11.55 10.59 15.79
CA GLN A 184 -12.51 11.71 15.79
C GLN A 184 -12.70 12.37 14.39
N GLY A 185 -12.66 11.56 13.32
CA GLY A 185 -12.80 12.03 11.95
C GLY A 185 -11.52 12.57 11.31
N LEU A 186 -10.45 12.78 12.07
CA LEU A 186 -9.18 13.31 11.58
C LEU A 186 -8.16 12.20 11.35
N THR A 187 -7.54 12.21 10.19
CA THR A 187 -6.40 11.34 9.88
C THR A 187 -5.13 11.85 10.54
N LYS A 188 -4.33 10.94 11.07
CA LYS A 188 -3.03 11.21 11.67
C LYS A 188 -2.00 10.22 11.11
N LEU A 189 -0.77 10.66 10.93
CA LEU A 189 0.35 9.80 10.54
C LEU A 189 1.25 9.59 11.76
N ARG A 190 1.26 8.35 12.27
CA ARG A 190 2.15 7.95 13.37
C ARG A 190 3.43 7.37 12.80
N VAL A 191 4.55 7.93 13.18
CA VAL A 191 5.89 7.41 12.86
C VAL A 191 6.42 6.63 14.07
N GLN A 192 6.97 5.46 13.81
CA GLN A 192 7.57 4.63 14.86
C GLN A 192 8.84 3.95 14.34
N SER A 193 9.90 3.95 15.13
CA SER A 193 11.12 3.17 14.85
C SER A 193 10.92 1.69 15.17
N TRP A 194 11.67 0.80 14.50
CA TRP A 194 11.56 -0.64 14.74
C TRP A 194 12.00 -1.07 16.13
N ASP A 195 12.95 -0.36 16.73
CA ASP A 195 13.42 -0.61 18.11
C ASP A 195 12.51 -0.02 19.20
N GLY A 196 11.47 0.74 18.78
CA GLY A 196 10.51 1.37 19.69
C GLY A 196 11.04 2.60 20.42
N SER A 197 12.26 3.08 20.11
CA SER A 197 12.84 4.28 20.73
C SER A 197 12.12 5.56 20.35
N GLU A 198 11.49 5.60 19.18
CA GLU A 198 10.74 6.73 18.66
C GLU A 198 9.29 6.31 18.35
N ASN A 199 8.34 7.13 18.81
CA ASN A 199 6.91 6.98 18.55
C ASN A 199 6.22 8.33 18.68
N TYR A 200 5.84 8.93 17.54
CA TYR A 200 5.25 10.26 17.52
C TYR A 200 4.31 10.43 16.33
N PHE A 201 3.47 11.46 16.36
CA PHE A 201 2.67 11.88 15.21
C PHE A 201 3.38 12.96 14.42
N ILE A 202 3.23 12.95 13.10
CA ILE A 202 3.64 14.09 12.28
C ILE A 202 2.84 15.31 12.73
N PRO A 203 3.52 16.40 13.13
CA PRO A 203 2.83 17.61 13.59
C PRO A 203 2.12 18.27 12.41
N VAL A 204 0.87 18.63 12.61
CA VAL A 204 0.03 19.38 11.66
C VAL A 204 -0.56 20.59 12.33
N GLU A 205 -0.78 21.65 11.54
CA GLU A 205 -1.43 22.86 12.01
C GLU A 205 -2.91 22.87 11.64
N GLY A 206 -3.75 23.41 12.51
CA GLY A 206 -5.19 23.55 12.31
C GLY A 206 -6.03 22.49 13.01
N GLU A 207 -7.31 22.80 13.18
CA GLU A 207 -8.28 21.90 13.83
C GLU A 207 -8.96 20.96 12.84
N THR A 208 -9.02 21.36 11.57
CA THR A 208 -9.64 20.59 10.48
C THR A 208 -8.69 20.53 9.29
N TYR A 209 -8.30 19.34 8.93
CA TYR A 209 -7.34 19.10 7.85
C TYR A 209 -7.53 17.69 7.28
N ASP A 210 -6.92 17.45 6.14
CA ASP A 210 -6.70 16.12 5.60
C ASP A 210 -5.20 15.89 5.41
N ILE A 211 -4.72 14.74 5.89
CA ILE A 211 -3.34 14.28 5.75
C ILE A 211 -3.35 12.83 5.28
N TYR A 212 -2.51 12.50 4.32
CA TYR A 212 -2.41 11.15 3.79
C TYR A 212 -1.00 10.85 3.30
N THR A 213 -0.59 9.59 3.38
CA THR A 213 0.68 9.14 2.82
C THR A 213 0.69 9.29 1.31
N GLY A 214 1.73 9.93 0.77
CA GLY A 214 1.95 10.06 -0.66
C GLY A 214 2.64 8.82 -1.25
N LEU A 215 3.10 8.94 -2.49
CA LEU A 215 3.89 7.89 -3.13
C LEU A 215 5.29 7.83 -2.50
N ASN A 216 5.58 6.72 -1.82
CA ASN A 216 6.83 6.43 -1.12
C ASN A 216 7.46 5.13 -1.62
N PRO A 217 8.01 5.08 -2.84
CA PRO A 217 8.49 3.84 -3.45
C PRO A 217 9.79 3.32 -2.81
N SER A 218 10.61 4.21 -2.25
CA SER A 218 11.90 3.82 -1.67
C SER A 218 11.71 3.19 -0.29
N PHE A 219 12.24 1.98 -0.11
CA PHE A 219 12.31 1.33 1.20
C PHE A 219 13.43 1.92 2.07
N ASN A 220 14.63 2.09 1.49
CA ASN A 220 15.79 2.60 2.20
C ASN A 220 15.82 4.14 2.19
N THR A 221 14.96 4.74 2.98
CA THR A 221 14.88 6.20 3.17
C THR A 221 14.30 6.54 4.52
N ILE A 222 14.73 7.65 5.10
CA ILE A 222 14.15 8.28 6.28
C ILE A 222 13.16 9.41 5.90
N LYS A 223 12.89 9.59 4.59
CA LYS A 223 11.99 10.62 4.10
C LYS A 223 10.62 10.02 3.79
N LEU A 224 9.59 10.62 4.37
CA LEU A 224 8.19 10.31 4.08
C LEU A 224 7.57 11.44 3.26
N ARG A 225 7.05 11.12 2.09
CA ARG A 225 6.19 12.04 1.35
C ARG A 225 4.75 11.86 1.78
N TYR A 226 4.09 12.99 2.04
CA TYR A 226 2.69 13.00 2.40
C TYR A 226 1.97 14.20 1.78
N GLY A 227 0.67 14.07 1.60
CA GLY A 227 -0.21 15.15 1.20
C GLY A 227 -0.83 15.80 2.42
N PHE A 228 -1.04 17.10 2.35
CA PHE A 228 -1.73 17.89 3.36
C PHE A 228 -2.61 18.94 2.71
N THR A 229 -3.79 19.13 3.24
CA THR A 229 -4.67 20.25 2.87
C THR A 229 -5.55 20.64 4.06
N SER A 230 -5.94 21.90 4.13
CA SER A 230 -6.94 22.40 5.08
C SER A 230 -7.80 23.46 4.39
N LEU A 231 -8.77 24.02 5.11
CA LEU A 231 -9.57 25.14 4.63
C LEU A 231 -8.72 26.40 4.31
N LYS A 232 -7.57 26.53 4.95
CA LYS A 232 -6.61 27.66 4.76
C LYS A 232 -5.41 27.28 3.90
N THR A 233 -5.08 26.01 3.80
CA THR A 233 -3.88 25.53 3.12
C THR A 233 -4.25 24.77 1.87
N PRO A 234 -3.90 25.28 0.68
CA PRO A 234 -4.10 24.55 -0.58
C PRO A 234 -3.42 23.20 -0.55
N SER A 235 -3.93 22.26 -1.37
CA SER A 235 -3.34 20.93 -1.49
C SER A 235 -1.82 21.01 -1.69
N SER A 236 -1.10 20.38 -0.80
CA SER A 236 0.35 20.47 -0.66
C SER A 236 0.97 19.09 -0.58
N VAL A 237 2.12 18.92 -1.18
CA VAL A 237 2.97 17.74 -1.03
C VAL A 237 4.18 18.13 -0.21
N LEU A 238 4.36 17.43 0.90
CA LEU A 238 5.46 17.66 1.83
C LEU A 238 6.34 16.40 1.90
N GLU A 239 7.59 16.62 2.28
CA GLU A 239 8.56 15.59 2.63
C GLU A 239 8.95 15.78 4.10
N PHE A 240 8.68 14.77 4.90
CA PHE A 240 9.01 14.74 6.31
C PHE A 240 10.27 13.91 6.55
N ASP A 241 11.24 14.48 7.24
CA ASP A 241 12.39 13.74 7.75
C ASP A 241 11.99 13.05 9.05
N MET A 242 11.96 11.71 9.05
CA MET A 242 11.51 10.94 10.21
C MET A 242 12.54 10.95 11.35
N LEU A 243 13.82 11.18 11.06
CA LEU A 243 14.87 11.29 12.07
C LEU A 243 14.92 12.70 12.70
N ASP A 244 14.99 13.72 11.85
CA ASP A 244 15.14 15.12 12.28
C ASP A 244 13.79 15.79 12.61
N GLN A 245 12.68 15.11 12.35
CA GLN A 245 11.31 15.57 12.59
C GLN A 245 11.00 16.94 11.97
N ASN A 246 11.49 17.18 10.76
CA ASN A 246 11.25 18.43 10.06
C ASN A 246 10.54 18.24 8.71
N ASN A 247 9.83 19.27 8.28
CA ASN A 247 9.05 19.29 7.06
C ASN A 247 9.72 20.14 5.98
N LYS A 248 9.63 19.66 4.74
CA LYS A 248 9.98 20.40 3.54
C LYS A 248 8.80 20.41 2.58
N LEU A 249 8.33 21.61 2.21
CA LEU A 249 7.33 21.76 1.16
C LEU A 249 7.96 21.44 -0.20
N LEU A 250 7.40 20.45 -0.91
CA LEU A 250 7.84 20.08 -2.26
C LEU A 250 6.99 20.74 -3.33
N LYS A 251 5.67 20.77 -3.12
CA LYS A 251 4.73 21.35 -4.07
C LYS A 251 3.49 21.83 -3.34
N GLN A 252 2.91 22.92 -3.79
CA GLN A 252 1.61 23.42 -3.35
C GLN A 252 0.81 23.86 -4.56
N THR A 253 -0.49 23.61 -4.54
CA THR A 253 -1.40 24.08 -5.58
C THR A 253 -1.53 25.61 -5.52
N ASP A 254 -1.37 26.28 -6.66
CA ASP A 254 -1.55 27.71 -6.76
C ASP A 254 -3.04 28.07 -6.62
N VAL A 255 -3.33 29.14 -5.86
CA VAL A 255 -4.65 29.72 -5.78
C VAL A 255 -4.73 30.83 -6.85
N LEU A 256 -5.63 30.67 -7.80
CA LEU A 256 -5.74 31.56 -8.96
C LEU A 256 -6.29 32.96 -8.64
N ASP A 257 -6.88 33.14 -7.46
CA ASP A 257 -7.37 34.45 -7.00
C ASP A 257 -6.36 35.13 -6.09
N ASN A 258 -5.59 36.05 -6.66
CA ASN A 258 -4.55 36.79 -5.95
C ASN A 258 -5.09 37.86 -4.96
N ASN A 259 -6.41 38.04 -4.88
CA ASN A 259 -7.02 39.07 -4.02
C ASN A 259 -7.41 38.55 -2.64
N LEU A 260 -7.37 37.24 -2.41
CA LEU A 260 -7.70 36.62 -1.14
C LEU A 260 -6.42 36.03 -0.51
N GLY A 261 -5.79 36.80 0.37
CA GLY A 261 -4.66 36.31 1.18
C GLY A 261 -5.12 35.22 2.15
N ARG A 262 -4.21 34.30 2.50
CA ARG A 262 -4.46 33.21 3.50
C ARG A 262 -5.03 33.71 4.82
N GLU A 263 -4.74 34.95 5.17
CA GLU A 263 -5.19 35.62 6.41
C GLU A 263 -6.69 35.92 6.43
N GLN A 264 -7.37 35.81 5.27
CA GLN A 264 -8.80 36.12 5.16
C GLN A 264 -9.71 34.90 5.39
N TYR A 265 -9.16 33.69 5.53
CA TYR A 265 -9.92 32.48 5.84
C TYR A 265 -9.80 32.14 7.32
N SER A 266 -10.93 31.95 7.96
CA SER A 266 -10.97 31.36 9.31
C SER A 266 -11.39 29.89 9.23
N GLU A 267 -10.70 29.02 9.94
CA GLU A 267 -11.16 27.65 10.14
C GLU A 267 -12.29 27.66 11.19
N ILE A 268 -13.44 27.12 10.80
CA ILE A 268 -14.54 26.86 11.74
C ILE A 268 -14.65 25.34 11.80
N GLY A 269 -14.15 24.75 12.87
CA GLY A 269 -14.33 23.32 13.13
C GLY A 269 -15.79 23.06 13.51
N VAL A 270 -16.46 22.18 12.78
CA VAL A 270 -17.73 21.59 13.19
C VAL A 270 -17.41 20.24 13.80
N VAL A 271 -17.48 20.14 15.12
CA VAL A 271 -17.47 18.85 15.81
C VAL A 271 -18.87 18.26 15.70
N ALA A 272 -19.03 17.20 14.92
CA ALA A 272 -20.24 16.39 15.00
C ALA A 272 -20.22 15.68 16.35
N VAL A 273 -21.21 15.96 17.18
CA VAL A 273 -21.48 15.31 18.48
C VAL A 273 -22.19 13.99 18.23
#